data_50182327503c9dcf9febc7a66062a0a5
#
_entry.id   50182327503c9dcf9febc7a66062a0a5
#
_cell.length_a   1.000
_cell.length_b   1.000
_cell.length_c   1.000
_cell.angle_alpha   90.00
_cell.angle_beta   90.00
_cell.angle_gamma   90.00
#
_symmetry.space_group_name_H-M   'P 1'
#
loop_
_entity.id
_entity.type
_entity.pdbx_description
1 polymer ?
#
loop_
_entity_poly.entity_id
_entity_poly.type
_entity_poly.pdbx_seq_one_letter_code
_entity_poly.pdbx_strand_id
1 'polypeptide(L)'
;MKKDTVVLISGCSSGIGLALAREFDRRGYYVFATARRASTVDIRSSRADISSLDVTNPKSIEMCVKHVMRQAGKIDILINNAGYALMGPVVDLSMDDFRRQFDTNVTGLVDLTQAVAPHMIKQHSGTIVNISSVSGFLTQPFSGAYCATKAAVNSLSDAMRMELEPFGIRVVTVQPGSIKSQFGETASKGLDRYERSVYAPVKEFIESRAMTSQKNPTTAEEFSKELITRLEGKKVPPVIRLGNDSLRAFLAKKLPLKTLDRMLSKRYGLDGLK
;
A
#
# COMPACT_ATOMS: atom_id res chain seq x y z
N MET A 1 20.10 12.13 16.10
CA MET A 1 19.48 10.78 15.98
C MET A 1 18.86 10.46 14.62
N LYS A 2 18.20 11.41 13.91
CA LYS A 2 17.61 11.12 12.59
C LYS A 2 18.62 10.86 11.47
N LYS A 3 19.80 11.50 11.53
CA LYS A 3 20.85 11.42 10.49
C LYS A 3 21.37 10.00 10.21
N ASP A 4 21.23 9.10 11.20
CA ASP A 4 21.72 7.71 11.12
C ASP A 4 20.59 6.70 10.98
N THR A 5 19.33 7.15 10.89
CA THR A 5 18.18 6.25 10.73
C THR A 5 17.96 5.93 9.26
N VAL A 6 18.01 4.65 8.93
CA VAL A 6 17.93 4.13 7.55
C VAL A 6 16.52 3.67 7.24
N VAL A 7 15.96 4.18 6.15
CA VAL A 7 14.60 3.88 5.69
C VAL A 7 14.65 3.25 4.30
N LEU A 8 14.13 2.04 4.16
CA LEU A 8 13.91 1.38 2.87
C LEU A 8 12.43 1.48 2.49
N ILE A 9 12.13 2.01 1.30
CA ILE A 9 10.77 2.23 0.83
C ILE A 9 10.58 1.58 -0.54
N SER A 10 9.59 0.70 -0.68
CA SER A 10 9.22 0.11 -1.97
C SER A 10 8.15 0.95 -2.68
N GLY A 11 8.24 1.03 -4.04
CA GLY A 11 7.21 1.69 -4.86
C GLY A 11 7.23 3.21 -4.83
N CYS A 12 8.41 3.83 -4.96
CA CYS A 12 8.63 5.28 -4.91
C CYS A 12 8.51 6.01 -6.25
N SER A 13 8.00 5.39 -7.32
CA SER A 13 7.86 6.06 -8.62
C SER A 13 6.81 7.18 -8.63
N SER A 14 5.84 7.15 -7.71
CA SER A 14 4.78 8.16 -7.60
C SER A 14 4.00 8.04 -6.28
N GLY A 15 3.01 8.91 -6.08
CA GLY A 15 2.02 8.81 -5.01
C GLY A 15 2.62 8.75 -3.60
N ILE A 16 2.06 7.88 -2.76
CA ILE A 16 2.42 7.77 -1.34
C ILE A 16 3.91 7.44 -1.16
N GLY A 17 4.45 6.48 -1.94
CA GLY A 17 5.86 6.07 -1.80
C GLY A 17 6.85 7.20 -2.09
N LEU A 18 6.62 7.96 -3.16
CA LEU A 18 7.46 9.10 -3.51
C LEU A 18 7.35 10.22 -2.46
N ALA A 19 6.13 10.53 -2.02
CA ALA A 19 5.92 11.56 -1.01
C ALA A 19 6.53 11.18 0.35
N LEU A 20 6.43 9.91 0.75
CA LEU A 20 7.11 9.40 1.95
C LEU A 20 8.63 9.52 1.84
N ALA A 21 9.19 9.12 0.69
CA ALA A 21 10.63 9.19 0.49
C ALA A 21 11.15 10.64 0.57
N ARG A 22 10.45 11.58 -0.06
CA ARG A 22 10.77 13.01 0.01
C ARG A 22 10.64 13.57 1.44
N GLU A 23 9.61 13.19 2.16
CA GLU A 23 9.39 13.71 3.51
C GLU A 23 10.36 13.10 4.53
N PHE A 24 10.73 11.82 4.42
CA PHE A 24 11.80 11.22 5.23
C PHE A 24 13.13 11.90 4.96
N ASP A 25 13.50 12.12 3.70
CA ASP A 25 14.71 12.83 3.30
C ASP A 25 14.72 14.26 3.87
N ARG A 26 13.62 15.01 3.72
CA ARG A 26 13.47 16.36 4.28
C ARG A 26 13.65 16.40 5.81
N ARG A 27 13.25 15.32 6.51
CA ARG A 27 13.46 15.19 7.98
C ARG A 27 14.87 14.73 8.35
N GLY A 28 15.73 14.47 7.38
CA GLY A 28 17.13 14.12 7.57
C GLY A 28 17.42 12.64 7.80
N TYR A 29 16.52 11.76 7.39
CA TYR A 29 16.76 10.31 7.35
C TYR A 29 17.65 9.94 6.16
N TYR A 30 18.32 8.77 6.23
CA TYR A 30 18.97 8.17 5.06
C TYR A 30 17.96 7.26 4.34
N VAL A 31 17.57 7.65 3.13
CA VAL A 31 16.44 7.03 2.43
C VAL A 31 16.90 6.18 1.27
N PHE A 32 16.54 4.92 1.25
CA PHE A 32 16.60 4.05 0.07
C PHE A 32 15.22 4.04 -0.60
N ALA A 33 15.08 4.86 -1.64
CA ALA A 33 13.84 5.01 -2.38
C ALA A 33 13.86 4.10 -3.61
N THR A 34 12.96 3.12 -3.67
CA THR A 34 13.03 2.09 -4.71
C THR A 34 11.79 2.03 -5.60
N ALA A 35 12.01 1.67 -6.86
CA ALA A 35 10.99 1.40 -7.86
C ALA A 35 11.49 0.35 -8.86
N ARG A 36 10.60 -0.28 -9.62
CA ARG A 36 11.01 -1.23 -10.68
C ARG A 36 12.02 -0.62 -11.65
N ARG A 37 11.89 0.66 -11.96
CA ARG A 37 12.85 1.45 -12.74
C ARG A 37 13.29 2.63 -11.87
N ALA A 38 14.53 2.61 -11.41
CA ALA A 38 15.11 3.65 -10.56
C ALA A 38 14.97 5.06 -11.19
N SER A 39 15.11 5.18 -12.51
CA SER A 39 14.95 6.44 -13.26
C SER A 39 13.59 7.12 -13.13
N THR A 40 12.57 6.42 -12.61
CA THR A 40 11.24 6.99 -12.37
C THR A 40 11.08 7.66 -11.00
N VAL A 41 12.10 7.57 -10.15
CA VAL A 41 12.06 8.16 -8.80
C VAL A 41 12.65 9.56 -8.85
N ASP A 42 11.82 10.57 -8.65
CA ASP A 42 12.24 11.97 -8.67
C ASP A 42 12.52 12.49 -7.25
N ILE A 43 13.74 12.23 -6.78
CA ILE A 43 14.29 12.77 -5.53
C ILE A 43 15.69 13.28 -5.83
N ARG A 44 15.96 14.54 -5.46
CA ARG A 44 17.28 15.19 -5.63
C ARG A 44 17.87 15.49 -4.26
N SER A 45 18.61 14.52 -3.72
CA SER A 45 19.22 14.65 -2.40
C SER A 45 20.45 13.77 -2.30
N SER A 46 21.47 14.24 -1.59
CA SER A 46 22.66 13.45 -1.26
C SER A 46 22.42 12.41 -0.16
N ARG A 47 21.25 12.42 0.46
CA ARG A 47 20.82 11.47 1.51
C ARG A 47 19.81 10.45 1.02
N ALA A 48 19.45 10.49 -0.25
CA ALA A 48 18.59 9.50 -0.88
C ALA A 48 19.40 8.66 -1.87
N ASP A 49 19.44 7.36 -1.63
CA ASP A 49 19.88 6.35 -2.60
C ASP A 49 18.67 5.91 -3.41
N ILE A 50 18.78 5.95 -4.72
CA ILE A 50 17.69 5.56 -5.62
C ILE A 50 18.13 4.27 -6.33
N SER A 51 17.38 3.19 -6.10
CA SER A 51 17.73 1.89 -6.64
C SER A 51 16.52 1.13 -7.22
N SER A 52 16.83 0.11 -8.04
CA SER A 52 15.79 -0.72 -8.63
C SER A 52 15.34 -1.81 -7.65
N LEU A 53 14.01 -1.97 -7.53
CA LEU A 53 13.38 -3.06 -6.79
C LEU A 53 12.08 -3.48 -7.48
N ASP A 54 12.04 -4.71 -7.94
CA ASP A 54 10.81 -5.40 -8.29
C ASP A 54 10.47 -6.39 -7.17
N VAL A 55 9.41 -6.10 -6.43
CA VAL A 55 8.97 -6.92 -5.30
C VAL A 55 8.42 -8.30 -5.72
N THR A 56 8.17 -8.51 -7.02
CA THR A 56 7.76 -9.81 -7.57
C THR A 56 8.93 -10.69 -8.00
N ASN A 57 10.16 -10.19 -7.83
CA ASN A 57 11.38 -10.91 -8.22
C ASN A 57 12.32 -11.11 -7.03
N PRO A 58 12.46 -12.34 -6.51
CA PRO A 58 13.30 -12.63 -5.34
C PRO A 58 14.76 -12.19 -5.50
N LYS A 59 15.34 -12.31 -6.70
CA LYS A 59 16.72 -11.84 -6.95
C LYS A 59 16.82 -10.31 -6.85
N SER A 60 15.80 -9.58 -7.32
CA SER A 60 15.74 -8.12 -7.19
C SER A 60 15.68 -7.70 -5.72
N ILE A 61 14.89 -8.42 -4.91
CA ILE A 61 14.77 -8.19 -3.46
C ILE A 61 16.13 -8.43 -2.78
N GLU A 62 16.74 -9.58 -3.04
CA GLU A 62 18.05 -9.93 -2.47
C GLU A 62 19.13 -8.90 -2.82
N MET A 63 19.22 -8.49 -4.08
CA MET A 63 20.18 -7.47 -4.54
C MET A 63 19.94 -6.13 -3.87
N CYS A 64 18.68 -5.71 -3.74
CA CYS A 64 18.31 -4.45 -3.09
C CYS A 64 18.70 -4.46 -1.60
N VAL A 65 18.34 -5.49 -0.85
CA VAL A 65 18.66 -5.58 0.58
C VAL A 65 20.18 -5.66 0.78
N LYS A 66 20.92 -6.45 -0.02
CA LYS A 66 22.38 -6.48 0.01
C LYS A 66 23.00 -5.10 -0.27
N HIS A 67 22.43 -4.34 -1.22
CA HIS A 67 22.87 -2.99 -1.53
C HIS A 67 22.70 -2.07 -0.31
N VAL A 68 21.50 -2.05 0.30
CA VAL A 68 21.24 -1.25 1.51
C VAL A 68 22.20 -1.60 2.64
N MET A 69 22.37 -2.91 2.92
CA MET A 69 23.26 -3.38 3.98
C MET A 69 24.73 -3.02 3.73
N ARG A 70 25.18 -3.05 2.48
CA ARG A 70 26.55 -2.64 2.12
C ARG A 70 26.77 -1.14 2.30
N GLN A 71 25.79 -0.29 1.98
CA GLN A 71 25.87 1.16 2.04
C GLN A 71 25.66 1.72 3.45
N ALA A 72 24.72 1.14 4.20
CA ALA A 72 24.28 1.70 5.48
C ALA A 72 24.51 0.76 6.69
N GLY A 73 24.78 -0.52 6.48
CA GLY A 73 25.04 -1.50 7.53
C GLY A 73 23.79 -1.93 8.32
N LYS A 74 22.64 -1.30 8.08
CA LYS A 74 21.39 -1.55 8.82
C LYS A 74 20.17 -1.10 8.04
N ILE A 75 18.99 -1.54 8.50
CA ILE A 75 17.68 -1.04 8.08
C ILE A 75 16.86 -0.81 9.35
N ASP A 76 16.54 0.44 9.65
CA ASP A 76 15.76 0.81 10.84
C ASP A 76 14.26 0.82 10.56
N ILE A 77 13.85 1.22 9.33
CA ILE A 77 12.45 1.31 8.93
C ILE A 77 12.29 0.68 7.54
N LEU A 78 11.38 -0.27 7.42
CA LEU A 78 10.92 -0.81 6.14
C LEU A 78 9.51 -0.29 5.85
N ILE A 79 9.31 0.34 4.68
CA ILE A 79 7.99 0.75 4.20
C ILE A 79 7.59 -0.13 3.01
N ASN A 80 6.73 -1.10 3.25
CA ASN A 80 6.09 -1.91 2.22
C ASN A 80 4.94 -1.12 1.59
N ASN A 81 5.23 -0.37 0.53
CA ASN A 81 4.27 0.48 -0.15
C ASN A 81 3.97 0.04 -1.59
N ALA A 82 4.84 -0.72 -2.23
CA ALA A 82 4.59 -1.21 -3.59
C ALA A 82 3.24 -1.93 -3.72
N GLY A 83 2.44 -1.54 -4.72
CA GLY A 83 1.13 -2.11 -4.93
C GLY A 83 0.32 -1.33 -5.94
N TYR A 84 -0.73 -1.97 -6.47
CA TYR A 84 -1.68 -1.35 -7.39
C TYR A 84 -3.08 -1.94 -7.19
N ALA A 85 -4.10 -1.34 -7.83
CA ALA A 85 -5.45 -1.87 -7.82
C ALA A 85 -5.85 -2.39 -9.19
N LEU A 86 -6.44 -3.57 -9.21
CA LEU A 86 -7.18 -4.14 -10.33
C LEU A 86 -8.66 -3.92 -10.07
N MET A 87 -9.36 -3.32 -11.03
CA MET A 87 -10.79 -3.05 -10.95
C MET A 87 -11.55 -3.93 -11.95
N GLY A 88 -12.74 -4.31 -11.56
CA GLY A 88 -13.67 -5.08 -12.37
C GLY A 88 -14.49 -6.08 -11.54
N PRO A 89 -15.55 -6.67 -12.15
CA PRO A 89 -16.30 -7.77 -11.55
C PRO A 89 -15.38 -8.96 -11.30
N VAL A 90 -15.47 -9.56 -10.11
CA VAL A 90 -14.56 -10.66 -9.72
C VAL A 90 -14.65 -11.85 -10.68
N VAL A 91 -15.85 -12.12 -11.20
CA VAL A 91 -16.08 -13.25 -12.11
C VAL A 91 -15.53 -13.05 -13.52
N ASP A 92 -15.21 -11.80 -13.89
CA ASP A 92 -14.67 -11.45 -15.21
C ASP A 92 -13.15 -11.17 -15.18
N LEU A 93 -12.54 -11.19 -14.00
CA LEU A 93 -11.08 -10.99 -13.89
C LEU A 93 -10.34 -12.18 -14.47
N SER A 94 -9.33 -11.92 -15.32
CA SER A 94 -8.42 -12.99 -15.71
C SER A 94 -7.63 -13.49 -14.49
N MET A 95 -7.42 -14.80 -14.40
CA MET A 95 -6.64 -15.38 -13.30
C MET A 95 -5.20 -14.89 -13.28
N ASP A 96 -4.65 -14.52 -14.43
CA ASP A 96 -3.30 -13.95 -14.50
C ASP A 96 -3.23 -12.55 -13.92
N ASP A 97 -4.24 -11.70 -14.19
CA ASP A 97 -4.34 -10.37 -13.57
C ASP A 97 -4.55 -10.51 -12.05
N PHE A 98 -5.39 -11.44 -11.63
CA PHE A 98 -5.65 -11.73 -10.23
C PHE A 98 -4.36 -12.16 -9.51
N ARG A 99 -3.62 -13.14 -10.06
CA ARG A 99 -2.34 -13.61 -9.52
C ARG A 99 -1.31 -12.50 -9.44
N ARG A 100 -1.10 -11.74 -10.54
CA ARG A 100 -0.16 -10.61 -10.56
C ARG A 100 -0.45 -9.57 -9.48
N GLN A 101 -1.74 -9.33 -9.18
CA GLN A 101 -2.08 -8.40 -8.11
C GLN A 101 -1.72 -8.96 -6.73
N PHE A 102 -1.95 -10.25 -6.49
CA PHE A 102 -1.53 -10.91 -5.26
C PHE A 102 0.00 -10.97 -5.15
N ASP A 103 0.69 -11.30 -6.24
CA ASP A 103 2.17 -11.35 -6.27
C ASP A 103 2.78 -10.00 -5.88
N THR A 104 2.23 -8.90 -6.41
CA THR A 104 2.74 -7.57 -6.07
C THR A 104 2.33 -7.12 -4.67
N ASN A 105 1.02 -7.20 -4.35
CA ASN A 105 0.48 -6.54 -3.15
C ASN A 105 0.65 -7.36 -1.87
N VAL A 106 0.82 -8.67 -1.98
CA VAL A 106 0.86 -9.62 -0.85
C VAL A 106 2.19 -10.37 -0.82
N THR A 107 2.45 -11.24 -1.80
CA THR A 107 3.66 -12.08 -1.82
C THR A 107 4.92 -11.23 -1.78
N GLY A 108 5.01 -10.20 -2.64
CA GLY A 108 6.16 -9.32 -2.68
C GLY A 108 6.39 -8.52 -1.39
N LEU A 109 5.32 -8.15 -0.66
CA LEU A 109 5.43 -7.57 0.67
C LEU A 109 6.04 -8.55 1.66
N VAL A 110 5.59 -9.81 1.63
CA VAL A 110 6.10 -10.87 2.51
C VAL A 110 7.56 -11.17 2.19
N ASP A 111 7.89 -11.37 0.91
CA ASP A 111 9.26 -11.66 0.47
C ASP A 111 10.23 -10.56 0.88
N LEU A 112 9.88 -9.28 0.66
CA LEU A 112 10.73 -8.17 1.07
C LEU A 112 10.86 -8.10 2.60
N THR A 113 9.80 -8.38 3.33
CA THR A 113 9.84 -8.44 4.80
C THR A 113 10.74 -9.59 5.27
N GLN A 114 10.64 -10.77 4.67
CA GLN A 114 11.50 -11.93 4.99
C GLN A 114 12.99 -11.65 4.72
N ALA A 115 13.28 -10.88 3.67
CA ALA A 115 14.66 -10.50 3.36
C ALA A 115 15.22 -9.47 4.37
N VAL A 116 14.38 -8.58 4.94
CA VAL A 116 14.80 -7.52 5.85
C VAL A 116 14.76 -7.96 7.33
N ALA A 117 13.76 -8.73 7.73
CA ALA A 117 13.52 -9.11 9.13
C ALA A 117 14.73 -9.75 9.84
N PRO A 118 15.54 -10.62 9.23
CA PRO A 118 16.74 -11.18 9.90
C PRO A 118 17.75 -10.11 10.32
N HIS A 119 17.89 -9.03 9.56
CA HIS A 119 18.76 -7.92 9.91
C HIS A 119 18.21 -7.14 11.10
N MET A 120 16.90 -6.84 11.11
CA MET A 120 16.23 -6.17 12.23
C MET A 120 16.24 -7.04 13.51
N ILE A 121 16.06 -8.36 13.38
CA ILE A 121 16.15 -9.32 14.50
C ILE A 121 17.55 -9.27 15.12
N LYS A 122 18.60 -9.30 14.30
CA LYS A 122 20.00 -9.17 14.77
C LYS A 122 20.26 -7.81 15.42
N GLN A 123 19.59 -6.75 14.98
CA GLN A 123 19.68 -5.41 15.57
C GLN A 123 18.88 -5.26 16.87
N HIS A 124 18.00 -6.22 17.21
CA HIS A 124 17.00 -6.14 18.28
C HIS A 124 16.15 -4.85 18.20
N SER A 125 15.97 -4.32 17.00
CA SER A 125 15.20 -3.09 16.75
C SER A 125 14.80 -3.00 15.28
N GLY A 126 13.65 -2.39 15.03
CA GLY A 126 13.16 -2.12 13.69
C GLY A 126 11.71 -1.67 13.67
N THR A 127 11.29 -1.09 12.57
CA THR A 127 9.88 -0.78 12.33
C THR A 127 9.51 -1.18 10.91
N ILE A 128 8.53 -2.05 10.77
CA ILE A 128 7.94 -2.47 9.50
C ILE A 128 6.60 -1.77 9.36
N VAL A 129 6.43 -1.01 8.28
CA VAL A 129 5.21 -0.28 7.98
C VAL A 129 4.58 -0.86 6.71
N ASN A 130 3.42 -1.47 6.84
CA ASN A 130 2.70 -2.08 5.73
C ASN A 130 1.57 -1.15 5.26
N ILE A 131 1.68 -0.64 4.03
CA ILE A 131 0.64 0.21 3.44
C ILE A 131 -0.51 -0.67 2.92
N SER A 132 -1.55 -0.78 3.74
CA SER A 132 -2.80 -1.44 3.41
C SER A 132 -3.78 -0.46 2.74
N SER A 133 -5.04 -0.45 3.14
CA SER A 133 -6.12 0.44 2.68
C SER A 133 -7.34 0.29 3.58
N VAL A 134 -8.24 1.26 3.54
CA VAL A 134 -9.63 1.10 4.03
C VAL A 134 -10.35 -0.04 3.29
N SER A 135 -9.96 -0.34 2.06
CA SER A 135 -10.45 -1.48 1.27
C SER A 135 -10.08 -2.85 1.88
N GLY A 136 -9.13 -2.89 2.81
CA GLY A 136 -8.76 -4.12 3.53
C GLY A 136 -9.76 -4.52 4.63
N PHE A 137 -10.70 -3.66 4.99
CA PHE A 137 -11.77 -3.99 5.94
C PHE A 137 -13.17 -3.62 5.45
N LEU A 138 -13.29 -2.76 4.43
CA LEU A 138 -14.56 -2.40 3.78
C LEU A 138 -14.49 -2.76 2.30
N THR A 139 -15.03 -3.93 1.97
CA THR A 139 -15.13 -4.42 0.58
C THR A 139 -16.18 -3.63 -0.19
N GLN A 140 -15.88 -3.33 -1.46
CA GLN A 140 -16.79 -2.63 -2.35
C GLN A 140 -16.88 -3.37 -3.69
N PRO A 141 -18.03 -3.33 -4.39
CA PRO A 141 -18.17 -3.88 -5.73
C PRO A 141 -17.05 -3.39 -6.66
N PHE A 142 -16.74 -4.21 -7.65
CA PHE A 142 -15.75 -3.94 -8.72
C PHE A 142 -14.30 -3.72 -8.24
N SER A 143 -14.00 -4.00 -6.97
CA SER A 143 -12.63 -3.97 -6.42
C SER A 143 -12.31 -5.18 -5.55
N GLY A 144 -13.03 -6.30 -5.76
CA GLY A 144 -12.93 -7.48 -4.90
C GLY A 144 -11.51 -8.04 -4.78
N ALA A 145 -10.79 -8.18 -5.90
CA ALA A 145 -9.41 -8.66 -5.91
C ALA A 145 -8.49 -7.73 -5.09
N TYR A 146 -8.59 -6.41 -5.30
CA TYR A 146 -7.82 -5.44 -4.52
C TYR A 146 -8.17 -5.48 -3.03
N CYS A 147 -9.47 -5.53 -2.69
CA CYS A 147 -9.92 -5.64 -1.30
C CYS A 147 -9.36 -6.90 -0.62
N ALA A 148 -9.37 -8.03 -1.33
CA ALA A 148 -8.81 -9.30 -0.85
C ALA A 148 -7.30 -9.18 -0.55
N THR A 149 -6.51 -8.54 -1.44
CA THR A 149 -5.07 -8.32 -1.17
C THR A 149 -4.86 -7.45 0.06
N LYS A 150 -5.67 -6.40 0.26
CA LYS A 150 -5.50 -5.50 1.40
C LYS A 150 -6.02 -6.11 2.71
N ALA A 151 -7.01 -6.99 2.64
CA ALA A 151 -7.42 -7.82 3.78
C ALA A 151 -6.31 -8.82 4.18
N ALA A 152 -5.69 -9.47 3.19
CA ALA A 152 -4.54 -10.34 3.42
C ALA A 152 -3.37 -9.58 4.09
N VAL A 153 -3.05 -8.36 3.60
CA VAL A 153 -2.01 -7.51 4.22
C VAL A 153 -2.36 -7.17 5.67
N ASN A 154 -3.63 -6.85 5.99
CA ASN A 154 -4.02 -6.61 7.38
C ASN A 154 -3.78 -7.83 8.27
N SER A 155 -4.23 -9.01 7.84
CA SER A 155 -4.08 -10.26 8.60
C SER A 155 -2.61 -10.66 8.79
N LEU A 156 -1.80 -10.59 7.72
CA LEU A 156 -0.36 -10.87 7.78
C LEU A 156 0.37 -9.86 8.68
N SER A 157 -0.02 -8.58 8.65
CA SER A 157 0.56 -7.57 9.53
C SER A 157 0.27 -7.83 11.01
N ASP A 158 -0.93 -8.32 11.32
CA ASP A 158 -1.29 -8.69 12.69
C ASP A 158 -0.48 -9.90 13.18
N ALA A 159 -0.27 -10.92 12.33
CA ALA A 159 0.60 -12.05 12.63
C ALA A 159 2.05 -11.61 12.86
N MET A 160 2.62 -10.88 11.89
CA MET A 160 4.00 -10.35 11.97
C MET A 160 4.21 -9.47 13.22
N ARG A 161 3.20 -8.70 13.62
CA ARG A 161 3.28 -7.84 14.82
C ARG A 161 3.48 -8.66 16.09
N MET A 162 2.77 -9.77 16.24
CA MET A 162 2.89 -10.67 17.38
C MET A 162 4.20 -11.48 17.34
N GLU A 163 4.56 -11.98 16.14
CA GLU A 163 5.73 -12.82 15.93
C GLU A 163 7.06 -12.06 16.07
N LEU A 164 7.10 -10.76 15.71
CA LEU A 164 8.32 -9.95 15.69
C LEU A 164 8.50 -9.07 16.94
N GLU A 165 7.45 -8.89 17.74
CA GLU A 165 7.50 -8.13 19.00
C GLU A 165 8.58 -8.65 19.96
N PRO A 166 8.76 -9.98 20.19
CA PRO A 166 9.79 -10.49 21.09
C PRO A 166 11.22 -10.11 20.68
N PHE A 167 11.43 -9.74 19.43
CA PHE A 167 12.73 -9.29 18.88
C PHE A 167 12.89 -7.77 18.87
N GLY A 168 11.97 -7.02 19.51
CA GLY A 168 12.01 -5.56 19.54
C GLY A 168 11.61 -4.88 18.22
N ILE A 169 10.95 -5.61 17.31
CA ILE A 169 10.53 -5.09 16.00
C ILE A 169 9.05 -4.72 16.08
N ARG A 170 8.75 -3.49 15.67
CA ARG A 170 7.39 -2.98 15.58
C ARG A 170 6.83 -3.19 14.18
N VAL A 171 5.59 -3.69 14.09
CA VAL A 171 4.85 -3.75 12.82
C VAL A 171 3.64 -2.82 12.90
N VAL A 172 3.51 -1.95 11.91
CA VAL A 172 2.44 -0.93 11.80
C VAL A 172 1.66 -1.13 10.52
N THR A 173 0.37 -1.33 10.64
CA THR A 173 -0.55 -1.37 9.49
C THR A 173 -1.10 0.02 9.23
N VAL A 174 -0.85 0.56 8.04
CA VAL A 174 -1.42 1.84 7.64
C VAL A 174 -2.61 1.59 6.72
N GLN A 175 -3.75 2.20 7.02
CA GLN A 175 -5.01 2.06 6.28
C GLN A 175 -5.41 3.41 5.68
N PRO A 176 -4.82 3.82 4.53
CA PRO A 176 -5.19 5.06 3.85
C PRO A 176 -6.64 5.05 3.39
N GLY A 177 -7.29 6.22 3.48
CA GLY A 177 -8.52 6.54 2.79
C GLY A 177 -8.23 7.03 1.36
N SER A 178 -8.89 8.12 0.96
CA SER A 178 -8.69 8.76 -0.37
C SER A 178 -7.41 9.60 -0.36
N ILE A 179 -6.41 9.19 -1.14
CA ILE A 179 -5.13 9.91 -1.30
C ILE A 179 -4.91 10.25 -2.76
N LYS A 180 -4.53 11.50 -3.04
CA LYS A 180 -4.21 11.99 -4.38
C LYS A 180 -2.98 11.26 -4.93
N SER A 181 -3.15 10.55 -6.06
CA SER A 181 -2.07 9.80 -6.70
C SER A 181 -2.50 9.32 -8.09
N GLN A 182 -1.57 8.80 -8.87
CA GLN A 182 -1.87 8.14 -10.15
C GLN A 182 -2.53 6.75 -10.00
N PHE A 183 -2.88 6.38 -8.77
CA PHE A 183 -3.47 5.06 -8.46
C PHE A 183 -4.81 4.84 -9.20
N GLY A 184 -5.67 5.87 -9.23
CA GLY A 184 -6.94 5.81 -9.95
C GLY A 184 -6.76 5.64 -11.45
N GLU A 185 -5.85 6.39 -12.06
CA GLU A 185 -5.52 6.27 -13.49
C GLU A 185 -4.98 4.88 -13.83
N THR A 186 -4.13 4.31 -12.96
CA THR A 186 -3.63 2.96 -13.14
C THR A 186 -4.75 1.93 -12.99
N ALA A 187 -5.66 2.14 -12.06
CA ALA A 187 -6.81 1.28 -11.80
C ALA A 187 -7.85 1.31 -12.95
N SER A 188 -7.90 2.40 -13.73
CA SER A 188 -8.81 2.56 -14.85
C SER A 188 -8.31 1.90 -16.15
N LYS A 189 -7.06 1.43 -16.20
CA LYS A 189 -6.51 0.83 -17.40
C LYS A 189 -7.16 -0.52 -17.71
N GLY A 190 -7.53 -0.71 -18.97
CA GLY A 190 -8.06 -1.98 -19.49
C GLY A 190 -9.50 -2.29 -19.04
N LEU A 191 -10.27 -1.29 -18.64
CA LEU A 191 -11.70 -1.46 -18.32
C LEU A 191 -12.58 -1.72 -19.55
N ASP A 192 -12.07 -1.45 -20.78
CA ASP A 192 -12.74 -1.75 -22.06
C ASP A 192 -13.09 -3.24 -22.20
N ARG A 193 -12.33 -4.13 -21.54
CA ARG A 193 -12.57 -5.58 -21.52
C ARG A 193 -13.97 -5.95 -21.00
N TYR A 194 -14.62 -5.07 -20.26
CA TYR A 194 -15.96 -5.32 -19.70
C TYR A 194 -17.11 -4.88 -20.61
N GLU A 195 -16.85 -4.40 -21.83
CA GLU A 195 -17.89 -4.02 -22.80
C GLU A 195 -18.78 -5.20 -23.26
N ARG A 196 -18.24 -6.42 -23.18
CA ARG A 196 -18.98 -7.66 -23.51
C ARG A 196 -19.40 -8.47 -22.27
N SER A 197 -19.24 -7.90 -21.08
CA SER A 197 -19.63 -8.50 -19.81
C SER A 197 -21.12 -8.33 -19.56
N VAL A 198 -21.70 -9.21 -18.75
CA VAL A 198 -23.02 -9.01 -18.17
C VAL A 198 -23.13 -7.73 -17.32
N TYR A 199 -21.97 -7.17 -16.94
CA TYR A 199 -21.86 -5.90 -16.23
C TYR A 199 -21.66 -4.68 -17.16
N ALA A 200 -21.73 -4.86 -18.48
CA ALA A 200 -21.63 -3.75 -19.43
C ALA A 200 -22.62 -2.60 -19.14
N PRO A 201 -23.89 -2.86 -18.73
CA PRO A 201 -24.82 -1.78 -18.38
C PRO A 201 -24.38 -0.89 -17.21
N VAL A 202 -23.45 -1.36 -16.38
CA VAL A 202 -22.92 -0.65 -15.19
C VAL A 202 -21.44 -0.29 -15.34
N LYS A 203 -20.89 -0.28 -16.57
CA LYS A 203 -19.49 0.03 -16.85
C LYS A 203 -19.05 1.37 -16.24
N GLU A 204 -19.87 2.41 -16.35
CA GLU A 204 -19.61 3.74 -15.78
C GLU A 204 -19.37 3.70 -14.27
N PHE A 205 -20.05 2.80 -13.55
CA PHE A 205 -19.85 2.63 -12.12
C PHE A 205 -18.51 1.93 -11.83
N ILE A 206 -18.03 1.03 -12.71
CA ILE A 206 -16.72 0.39 -12.60
C ILE A 206 -15.64 1.47 -12.78
N GLU A 207 -15.76 2.33 -13.77
CA GLU A 207 -14.86 3.47 -14.02
C GLU A 207 -14.88 4.47 -12.86
N SER A 208 -16.08 4.83 -12.40
CA SER A 208 -16.24 5.70 -11.21
C SER A 208 -15.62 5.08 -9.96
N ARG A 209 -15.68 3.74 -9.82
CA ARG A 209 -15.03 3.05 -8.70
C ARG A 209 -13.50 3.17 -8.75
N ALA A 210 -12.90 3.03 -9.93
CA ALA A 210 -11.46 3.20 -10.11
C ALA A 210 -11.00 4.60 -9.68
N MET A 211 -11.80 5.63 -9.96
CA MET A 211 -11.50 7.03 -9.64
C MET A 211 -12.01 7.48 -8.25
N THR A 212 -12.67 6.62 -7.48
CA THR A 212 -13.28 7.01 -6.18
C THR A 212 -12.26 7.63 -5.22
N SER A 213 -11.04 7.08 -5.16
CA SER A 213 -9.98 7.61 -4.30
C SER A 213 -9.47 9.00 -4.71
N GLN A 214 -9.85 9.47 -5.90
CA GLN A 214 -9.46 10.80 -6.43
C GLN A 214 -10.58 11.84 -6.26
N LYS A 215 -11.73 11.46 -5.68
CA LYS A 215 -12.79 12.40 -5.31
C LYS A 215 -12.49 12.96 -3.92
N ASN A 216 -12.11 14.24 -3.85
CA ASN A 216 -11.74 14.94 -2.61
C ASN A 216 -10.62 14.21 -1.80
N PRO A 217 -9.45 13.92 -2.41
CA PRO A 217 -8.37 13.22 -1.76
C PRO A 217 -7.57 14.14 -0.82
N THR A 218 -6.99 13.56 0.23
CA THR A 218 -5.85 14.14 0.94
C THR A 218 -4.63 14.11 0.02
N THR A 219 -3.79 15.14 0.02
CA THR A 219 -2.54 15.09 -0.77
C THR A 219 -1.58 14.02 -0.23
N ALA A 220 -0.74 13.47 -1.11
CA ALA A 220 0.26 12.49 -0.69
C ALA A 220 1.28 13.09 0.28
N GLU A 221 1.57 14.38 0.13
CA GLU A 221 2.46 15.17 0.99
C GLU A 221 1.90 15.33 2.41
N GLU A 222 0.64 15.75 2.53
CA GLU A 222 -0.05 15.88 3.83
C GLU A 222 -0.13 14.53 4.54
N PHE A 223 -0.53 13.48 3.81
CA PHE A 223 -0.57 12.12 4.32
C PHE A 223 0.80 11.66 4.83
N SER A 224 1.86 11.88 4.05
CA SER A 224 3.22 11.46 4.41
C SER A 224 3.75 12.20 5.63
N LYS A 225 3.50 13.52 5.70
CA LYS A 225 3.87 14.34 6.86
C LYS A 225 3.20 13.85 8.14
N GLU A 226 1.91 13.58 8.09
CA GLU A 226 1.13 13.11 9.23
C GLU A 226 1.55 11.68 9.64
N LEU A 227 1.73 10.76 8.66
CA LEU A 227 2.14 9.39 8.94
C LEU A 227 3.50 9.37 9.64
N ILE A 228 4.50 10.08 9.12
CA ILE A 228 5.85 10.10 9.71
C ILE A 228 5.81 10.74 11.09
N THR A 229 5.01 11.79 11.30
CA THR A 229 4.83 12.39 12.62
C THR A 229 4.29 11.39 13.64
N ARG A 230 3.34 10.53 13.24
CA ARG A 230 2.83 9.45 14.10
C ARG A 230 3.86 8.36 14.36
N LEU A 231 4.66 8.00 13.34
CA LEU A 231 5.74 7.01 13.48
C LEU A 231 6.86 7.49 14.42
N GLU A 232 7.11 8.79 14.46
CA GLU A 232 8.08 9.43 15.38
C GLU A 232 7.55 9.62 16.80
N GLY A 233 6.26 9.37 17.02
CA GLY A 233 5.62 9.54 18.33
C GLY A 233 6.11 8.54 19.37
N LYS A 234 6.01 8.91 20.66
CA LYS A 234 6.37 8.02 21.78
C LYS A 234 5.54 6.72 21.82
N LYS A 235 4.27 6.79 21.42
CA LYS A 235 3.36 5.64 21.33
C LYS A 235 2.81 5.54 19.92
N VAL A 236 3.33 4.60 19.14
CA VAL A 236 2.88 4.34 17.79
C VAL A 236 1.78 3.28 17.83
N PRO A 237 0.55 3.59 17.39
CA PRO A 237 -0.51 2.59 17.37
C PRO A 237 -0.22 1.50 16.31
N PRO A 238 -0.65 0.25 16.55
CA PRO A 238 -0.44 -0.84 15.60
C PRO A 238 -1.19 -0.63 14.28
N VAL A 239 -2.27 0.14 14.30
CA VAL A 239 -3.04 0.49 13.10
C VAL A 239 -3.21 2.01 13.03
N ILE A 240 -2.78 2.58 11.90
CA ILE A 240 -2.91 4.02 11.61
C ILE A 240 -3.88 4.21 10.45
N ARG A 241 -4.97 4.93 10.69
CA ARG A 241 -5.96 5.35 9.68
C ARG A 241 -5.78 6.82 9.39
N LEU A 242 -5.53 7.15 8.11
CA LEU A 242 -5.26 8.51 7.65
C LEU A 242 -5.88 8.76 6.27
N GLY A 243 -6.04 10.04 5.97
CA GLY A 243 -6.63 10.50 4.72
C GLY A 243 -8.14 10.54 4.76
N ASN A 244 -8.70 11.31 3.83
CA ASN A 244 -10.14 11.52 3.71
C ASN A 244 -10.87 10.18 3.55
N ASP A 245 -12.10 10.13 4.07
CA ASP A 245 -12.98 8.95 4.10
C ASP A 245 -12.50 7.77 4.98
N SER A 246 -11.30 7.81 5.58
CA SER A 246 -10.80 6.68 6.37
C SER A 246 -11.68 6.38 7.61
N LEU A 247 -12.07 7.41 8.34
CA LEU A 247 -12.97 7.27 9.50
C LEU A 247 -14.39 6.87 9.06
N ARG A 248 -14.90 7.49 7.97
CA ARG A 248 -16.22 7.17 7.42
C ARG A 248 -16.32 5.70 6.99
N ALA A 249 -15.28 5.18 6.32
CA ALA A 249 -15.19 3.77 5.95
C ALA A 249 -15.19 2.85 7.18
N PHE A 250 -14.47 3.23 8.23
CA PHE A 250 -14.44 2.47 9.48
C PHE A 250 -15.80 2.44 10.19
N LEU A 251 -16.53 3.54 10.19
CA LEU A 251 -17.89 3.59 10.74
C LEU A 251 -18.87 2.81 9.88
N ALA A 252 -18.79 2.90 8.55
CA ALA A 252 -19.63 2.15 7.63
C ALA A 252 -19.50 0.63 7.80
N LYS A 253 -18.27 0.12 8.11
CA LYS A 253 -18.06 -1.30 8.41
C LYS A 253 -18.86 -1.83 9.61
N LYS A 254 -19.35 -0.96 10.50
CA LYS A 254 -20.15 -1.33 11.66
C LYS A 254 -21.64 -1.49 11.34
N LEU A 255 -22.07 -1.12 10.12
CA LEU A 255 -23.44 -1.32 9.69
C LEU A 255 -23.78 -2.82 9.53
N PRO A 256 -25.04 -3.23 9.76
CA PRO A 256 -25.48 -4.57 9.45
C PRO A 256 -25.22 -4.91 7.98
N LEU A 257 -24.73 -6.14 7.70
CA LEU A 257 -24.27 -6.56 6.37
C LEU A 257 -25.30 -6.28 5.27
N LYS A 258 -26.56 -6.69 5.48
CA LYS A 258 -27.65 -6.46 4.50
C LYS A 258 -27.88 -4.97 4.20
N THR A 259 -27.69 -4.09 5.18
CA THR A 259 -27.82 -2.63 4.99
C THR A 259 -26.67 -2.11 4.17
N LEU A 260 -25.45 -2.53 4.50
CA LEU A 260 -24.24 -2.14 3.77
C LEU A 260 -24.32 -2.63 2.30
N ASP A 261 -24.68 -3.90 2.09
CA ASP A 261 -24.83 -4.49 0.76
C ASP A 261 -25.85 -3.71 -0.09
N ARG A 262 -27.02 -3.40 0.46
CA ARG A 262 -28.05 -2.61 -0.25
C ARG A 262 -27.53 -1.21 -0.60
N MET A 263 -26.86 -0.55 0.32
CA MET A 263 -26.29 0.78 0.07
C MET A 263 -25.23 0.74 -1.04
N LEU A 264 -24.34 -0.25 -1.00
CA LEU A 264 -23.28 -0.40 -2.01
C LEU A 264 -23.82 -0.85 -3.36
N SER A 265 -24.78 -1.80 -3.40
CA SER A 265 -25.46 -2.22 -4.64
C SER A 265 -26.10 -1.03 -5.34
N LYS A 266 -26.87 -0.22 -4.61
CA LYS A 266 -27.48 1.00 -5.15
C LYS A 266 -26.43 2.01 -5.64
N ARG A 267 -25.37 2.22 -4.86
CA ARG A 267 -24.29 3.16 -5.22
C ARG A 267 -23.57 2.78 -6.52
N TYR A 268 -23.47 1.48 -6.81
CA TYR A 268 -22.75 0.95 -7.98
C TYR A 268 -23.68 0.39 -9.06
N GLY A 269 -24.99 0.73 -9.02
CA GLY A 269 -25.97 0.39 -10.05
C GLY A 269 -26.30 -1.09 -10.16
N LEU A 270 -25.90 -1.92 -9.18
CA LEU A 270 -26.14 -3.36 -9.22
C LEU A 270 -27.63 -3.74 -9.06
N ASP A 271 -28.42 -2.88 -8.44
CA ASP A 271 -29.87 -3.03 -8.28
C ASP A 271 -30.65 -2.85 -9.61
N GLY A 272 -30.01 -2.25 -10.61
CA GLY A 272 -30.56 -2.10 -11.96
C GLY A 272 -30.23 -3.26 -12.92
N LEU A 273 -29.36 -4.19 -12.54
CA LEU A 273 -29.06 -5.38 -13.32
C LEU A 273 -30.15 -6.42 -13.10
N LYS A 274 -30.84 -6.82 -14.20
CA LYS A 274 -31.86 -7.87 -14.22
C LYS A 274 -31.50 -8.92 -15.27
#